data_6bec8d1ef00f1ebb13d8f339edc34f48
#
_entry.id   6bec8d1ef00f1ebb13d8f339edc34f48
#
_cell.length_a   1.000
_cell.length_b   1.000
_cell.length_c   1.000
_cell.angle_alpha   90.00
_cell.angle_beta   90.00
_cell.angle_gamma   90.00
#
_symmetry.space_group_name_H-M   'P 1'
#
loop_
_entity.id
_entity.type
_entity.pdbx_description
1 polymer ?
#
loop_
_entity_poly.entity_id
_entity_poly.type
_entity_poly.pdbx_seq_one_letter_code
_entity_poly.pdbx_strand_id
1 'polypeptide(L)'
;MLTGLLGYAALAAAGGLYLKKRYPDRKRARIAYVCASLALMILGAVFYRPVQTNAGVWLMMPLLTTVTVEDAVARRVSNRILIAMLALGVLSALVCAEEPLPRLIAPVAYGLIFILLSLASKGGLGMGDAKLIAVLSAFYGLTGMFSALFAASLIECALSLMVLARTKNLRTELPFVPAIELGAIIALFWMI
;
A
#
# COMPACT_ATOMS: atom_id res chain seq x y z
N MET A 1 -8.05 -4.64 20.93
CA MET A 1 -8.04 -5.72 19.95
C MET A 1 -9.32 -5.78 19.11
N LEU A 2 -10.49 -5.97 19.74
CA LEU A 2 -11.76 -6.14 19.02
C LEU A 2 -12.11 -4.94 18.12
N THR A 3 -11.90 -3.72 18.60
CA THR A 3 -12.15 -2.47 17.83
C THR A 3 -11.27 -2.34 16.60
N GLY A 4 -9.98 -2.72 16.67
CA GLY A 4 -9.09 -2.70 15.53
C GLY A 4 -9.47 -3.74 14.46
N LEU A 5 -9.83 -4.96 14.88
CA LEU A 5 -10.31 -6.00 13.96
C LEU A 5 -11.64 -5.65 13.30
N LEU A 6 -12.57 -5.03 14.05
CA LEU A 6 -13.83 -4.54 13.49
C LEU A 6 -13.61 -3.42 12.48
N GLY A 7 -12.71 -2.47 12.78
CA GLY A 7 -12.32 -1.41 11.83
C GLY A 7 -11.70 -1.97 10.57
N TYR A 8 -10.79 -2.94 10.71
CA TYR A 8 -10.20 -3.64 9.56
C TYR A 8 -11.26 -4.34 8.71
N ALA A 9 -12.15 -5.12 9.33
CA ALA A 9 -13.21 -5.84 8.64
C ALA A 9 -14.17 -4.89 7.90
N ALA A 10 -14.51 -3.75 8.51
CA ALA A 10 -15.35 -2.73 7.88
C ALA A 10 -14.67 -2.13 6.62
N LEU A 11 -13.38 -1.79 6.70
CA LEU A 11 -12.63 -1.27 5.56
C LEU A 11 -12.42 -2.32 4.47
N ALA A 12 -12.18 -3.58 4.84
CA ALA A 12 -12.10 -4.69 3.90
C ALA A 12 -13.44 -4.93 3.17
N ALA A 13 -14.56 -4.88 3.90
CA ALA A 13 -15.89 -4.98 3.31
C ALA A 13 -16.18 -3.83 2.34
N ALA A 14 -15.82 -2.60 2.71
CA ALA A 14 -15.98 -1.42 1.86
C ALA A 14 -15.14 -1.54 0.57
N GLY A 15 -13.89 -1.98 0.66
CA GLY A 15 -13.03 -2.24 -0.50
C GLY A 15 -13.59 -3.35 -1.41
N GLY A 16 -14.09 -4.44 -0.83
CA GLY A 16 -14.74 -5.52 -1.58
C GLY A 16 -15.99 -5.06 -2.33
N LEU A 17 -16.84 -4.23 -1.68
CA LEU A 17 -18.02 -3.62 -2.31
C LEU A 17 -17.62 -2.66 -3.43
N TYR A 18 -16.59 -1.84 -3.22
CA TYR A 18 -16.05 -0.95 -4.23
C TYR A 18 -15.59 -1.75 -5.47
N LEU A 19 -14.78 -2.79 -5.30
CA LEU A 19 -14.31 -3.63 -6.40
C LEU A 19 -15.46 -4.36 -7.10
N LYS A 20 -16.48 -4.81 -6.37
CA LYS A 20 -17.68 -5.43 -6.95
C LYS A 20 -18.46 -4.45 -7.84
N LYS A 21 -18.58 -3.20 -7.40
CA LYS A 21 -19.27 -2.14 -8.16
C LYS A 21 -18.46 -1.68 -9.38
N ARG A 22 -17.16 -1.59 -9.25
CA ARG A 22 -16.26 -1.04 -10.27
C ARG A 22 -15.87 -2.06 -11.34
N TYR A 23 -15.70 -3.34 -10.95
CA TYR A 23 -15.24 -4.43 -11.81
C TYR A 23 -16.13 -5.68 -11.67
N PRO A 24 -17.41 -5.64 -12.14
CA PRO A 24 -18.35 -6.74 -11.93
C PRO A 24 -17.91 -8.05 -12.59
N ASP A 25 -17.23 -7.98 -13.74
CA ASP A 25 -16.84 -9.15 -14.53
C ASP A 25 -15.54 -9.82 -14.05
N ARG A 26 -14.78 -9.18 -13.17
CA ARG A 26 -13.49 -9.67 -12.68
C ARG A 26 -13.62 -10.50 -11.40
N LYS A 27 -14.34 -11.65 -11.46
CA LYS A 27 -14.56 -12.54 -10.30
C LYS A 27 -13.26 -13.00 -9.63
N ARG A 28 -12.23 -13.37 -10.42
CA ARG A 28 -10.93 -13.82 -9.88
C ARG A 28 -10.23 -12.75 -9.05
N ALA A 29 -10.23 -11.50 -9.51
CA ALA A 29 -9.64 -10.39 -8.77
C ALA A 29 -10.34 -10.13 -7.43
N ARG A 30 -11.67 -10.27 -7.37
CA ARG A 30 -12.44 -10.14 -6.12
C ARG A 30 -12.14 -11.27 -5.14
N ILE A 31 -12.01 -12.50 -5.64
CA ILE A 31 -11.64 -13.66 -4.80
C ILE A 31 -10.22 -13.44 -4.25
N ALA A 32 -9.26 -13.04 -5.09
CA ALA A 32 -7.90 -12.73 -4.66
C ALA A 32 -7.88 -11.62 -3.58
N TYR A 33 -8.69 -10.58 -3.74
CA TYR A 33 -8.85 -9.52 -2.72
C TYR A 33 -9.34 -10.08 -1.39
N VAL A 34 -10.41 -10.87 -1.40
CA VAL A 34 -10.97 -11.46 -0.17
C VAL A 34 -9.94 -12.37 0.52
N CYS A 35 -9.26 -13.24 -0.25
CA CYS A 35 -8.23 -14.10 0.29
C CYS A 35 -7.06 -13.30 0.90
N ALA A 36 -6.56 -12.28 0.20
CA ALA A 36 -5.48 -11.42 0.68
C ALA A 36 -5.89 -10.65 1.94
N SER A 37 -7.08 -10.05 1.96
CA SER A 37 -7.59 -9.31 3.13
C SER A 37 -7.79 -10.23 4.33
N LEU A 38 -8.28 -11.45 4.14
CA LEU A 38 -8.42 -12.44 5.22
C LEU A 38 -7.05 -12.90 5.74
N ALA A 39 -6.10 -13.18 4.84
CA ALA A 39 -4.74 -13.56 5.22
C ALA A 39 -4.06 -12.46 6.05
N LEU A 40 -4.17 -11.20 5.64
CA LEU A 40 -3.65 -10.06 6.38
C LEU A 40 -4.36 -9.87 7.73
N MET A 41 -5.68 -10.09 7.80
CA MET A 41 -6.42 -10.03 9.06
C MET A 41 -5.94 -11.10 10.05
N ILE A 42 -5.73 -12.33 9.58
CA ILE A 42 -5.20 -13.43 10.40
C ILE A 42 -3.77 -13.09 10.85
N LEU A 43 -2.93 -12.62 9.94
CA LEU A 43 -1.56 -12.19 10.25
C LEU A 43 -1.56 -11.13 11.35
N GLY A 44 -2.41 -10.10 11.22
CA GLY A 44 -2.58 -9.06 12.23
C GLY A 44 -3.07 -9.57 13.57
N ALA A 45 -3.95 -10.58 13.58
CA ALA A 45 -4.43 -11.20 14.81
C ALA A 45 -3.34 -12.03 15.51
N VAL A 46 -2.49 -12.73 14.75
CA VAL A 46 -1.39 -13.56 15.27
C VAL A 46 -0.26 -12.69 15.82
N PHE A 47 0.09 -11.60 15.12
CA PHE A 47 1.18 -10.70 15.49
C PHE A 47 0.66 -9.44 16.22
N TYR A 48 -0.27 -9.61 17.14
CA TYR A 48 -1.03 -8.51 17.76
C TYR A 48 -0.19 -7.48 18.54
N ARG A 49 0.91 -7.87 19.18
CA ARG A 49 1.72 -6.92 19.99
C ARG A 49 2.23 -5.72 19.18
N PRO A 50 2.77 -5.90 17.96
CA PRO A 50 3.16 -4.78 17.11
C PRO A 50 1.99 -3.95 16.57
N VAL A 51 0.77 -4.49 16.58
CA VAL A 51 -0.42 -3.79 16.09
C VAL A 51 -0.82 -2.62 17.00
N GLN A 52 -0.56 -2.67 18.31
CA GLN A 52 -0.94 -1.58 19.22
C GLN A 52 -0.18 -0.28 18.92
N THR A 53 1.11 -0.36 18.61
CA THR A 53 1.94 0.79 18.28
C THR A 53 1.71 1.29 16.86
N ASN A 54 1.20 0.42 15.97
CA ASN A 54 1.02 0.70 14.55
C ASN A 54 -0.42 0.45 14.05
N ALA A 55 -1.42 0.70 14.90
CA ALA A 55 -2.84 0.46 14.57
C ALA A 55 -3.28 1.14 13.25
N GLY A 56 -2.78 2.34 12.97
CA GLY A 56 -3.07 3.05 11.73
C GLY A 56 -2.57 2.30 10.49
N VAL A 57 -1.37 1.71 10.56
CA VAL A 57 -0.80 0.92 9.46
C VAL A 57 -1.66 -0.31 9.17
N TRP A 58 -2.12 -1.00 10.21
CA TRP A 58 -3.02 -2.15 10.03
C TRP A 58 -4.36 -1.79 9.41
N LEU A 59 -4.95 -0.67 9.83
CA LEU A 59 -6.22 -0.19 9.26
C LEU A 59 -6.07 0.25 7.80
N MET A 60 -4.88 0.66 7.39
CA MET A 60 -4.58 1.02 6.00
C MET A 60 -4.52 -0.22 5.07
N MET A 61 -4.10 -1.39 5.57
CA MET A 61 -3.85 -2.57 4.74
C MET A 61 -5.01 -2.97 3.80
N PRO A 62 -6.30 -3.01 4.24
CA PRO A 62 -7.40 -3.32 3.33
C PRO A 62 -7.55 -2.33 2.17
N LEU A 63 -7.27 -1.06 2.42
CA LEU A 63 -7.30 -0.03 1.38
C LEU A 63 -6.14 -0.20 0.42
N LEU A 64 -4.94 -0.52 0.93
CA LEU A 64 -3.78 -0.80 0.11
C LEU A 64 -4.01 -2.03 -0.77
N THR A 65 -4.53 -3.14 -0.21
CA THR A 65 -4.92 -4.33 -0.99
C THR A 65 -5.96 -4.00 -2.06
N THR A 66 -6.90 -3.06 -1.78
CA THR A 66 -7.86 -2.60 -2.79
C THR A 66 -7.14 -1.91 -3.95
N VAL A 67 -6.18 -1.03 -3.66
CA VAL A 67 -5.37 -0.33 -4.67
C VAL A 67 -4.52 -1.33 -5.46
N THR A 68 -3.91 -2.31 -4.79
CA THR A 68 -3.12 -3.37 -5.43
C THR A 68 -3.94 -4.16 -6.45
N VAL A 69 -5.15 -4.55 -6.09
CA VAL A 69 -6.05 -5.26 -7.02
C VAL A 69 -6.51 -4.34 -8.16
N GLU A 70 -6.80 -3.07 -7.88
CA GLU A 70 -7.17 -2.09 -8.90
C GLU A 70 -6.03 -1.89 -9.90
N ASP A 71 -4.80 -1.74 -9.42
CA ASP A 71 -3.61 -1.61 -10.25
C ASP A 71 -3.36 -2.87 -11.10
N ALA A 72 -3.43 -4.05 -10.51
CA ALA A 72 -3.27 -5.32 -11.22
C ALA A 72 -4.33 -5.55 -12.32
N VAL A 73 -5.56 -5.02 -12.15
CA VAL A 73 -6.66 -5.19 -13.11
C VAL A 73 -6.70 -4.08 -14.16
N ALA A 74 -6.50 -2.84 -13.76
CA ALA A 74 -6.76 -1.65 -14.58
C ALA A 74 -5.52 -0.78 -14.82
N ARG A 75 -4.38 -1.09 -14.16
CA ARG A 75 -3.16 -0.28 -14.15
C ARG A 75 -3.43 1.20 -13.84
N ARG A 76 -4.30 1.42 -12.86
CA ARG A 76 -4.74 2.76 -12.43
C ARG A 76 -4.94 2.75 -10.93
N VAL A 77 -4.50 3.81 -10.29
CA VAL A 77 -4.71 4.07 -8.87
C VAL A 77 -5.80 5.13 -8.70
N SER A 78 -6.88 4.78 -8.00
CA SER A 78 -8.01 5.69 -7.78
C SER A 78 -7.65 6.81 -6.80
N ASN A 79 -7.72 8.07 -7.23
CA ASN A 79 -7.50 9.22 -6.36
C ASN A 79 -8.45 9.25 -5.14
N ARG A 80 -9.67 8.69 -5.27
CA ARG A 80 -10.65 8.65 -4.15
C ARG A 80 -10.13 7.78 -3.01
N ILE A 81 -9.54 6.62 -3.33
CA ILE A 81 -8.96 5.72 -2.33
C ILE A 81 -7.72 6.37 -1.72
N LEU A 82 -6.88 7.01 -2.52
CA LEU A 82 -5.69 7.72 -2.03
C LEU A 82 -6.05 8.86 -1.05
N ILE A 83 -7.10 9.63 -1.34
CA ILE A 83 -7.57 10.69 -0.44
C ILE A 83 -8.09 10.09 0.87
N ALA A 84 -8.86 9.01 0.82
CA ALA A 84 -9.34 8.32 2.01
C ALA A 84 -8.17 7.75 2.84
N MET A 85 -7.17 7.15 2.19
CA MET A 85 -5.96 6.67 2.84
C MET A 85 -5.17 7.82 3.47
N LEU A 86 -4.99 8.94 2.78
CA LEU A 86 -4.28 10.10 3.32
C LEU A 86 -4.98 10.66 4.55
N ALA A 87 -6.31 10.81 4.50
CA ALA A 87 -7.10 11.26 5.65
C ALA A 87 -6.95 10.31 6.85
N LEU A 88 -7.00 8.99 6.62
CA LEU A 88 -6.76 7.98 7.64
C LEU A 88 -5.34 8.04 8.19
N GLY A 89 -4.33 8.27 7.31
CA GLY A 89 -2.92 8.39 7.70
C GLY A 89 -2.67 9.60 8.60
N VAL A 90 -3.19 10.77 8.21
CA VAL A 90 -3.11 11.98 9.02
C VAL A 90 -3.81 11.80 10.37
N LEU A 91 -5.02 11.22 10.37
CA LEU A 91 -5.75 10.94 11.61
C LEU A 91 -4.97 9.97 12.51
N SER A 92 -4.40 8.91 11.94
CA SER A 92 -3.60 7.94 12.69
C SER A 92 -2.30 8.57 13.25
N ALA A 93 -1.68 9.47 12.51
CA ALA A 93 -0.51 10.20 12.98
C ALA A 93 -0.82 11.11 14.17
N LEU A 94 -1.98 11.78 14.16
CA LEU A 94 -2.40 12.67 15.24
C LEU A 94 -2.88 11.94 16.50
N VAL A 95 -3.49 10.75 16.34
CA VAL A 95 -4.14 10.03 17.46
C VAL A 95 -3.27 8.93 18.04
N CYS A 96 -2.52 8.22 17.20
CA CYS A 96 -1.83 6.98 17.58
C CYS A 96 -0.31 7.07 17.55
N ALA A 97 0.28 8.12 16.97
CA ALA A 97 1.73 8.20 16.86
C ALA A 97 2.34 8.85 18.12
N GLU A 98 3.43 8.25 18.61
CA GLU A 98 4.24 8.87 19.68
C GLU A 98 4.91 10.15 19.18
N GLU A 99 5.36 10.14 17.91
CA GLU A 99 5.92 11.29 17.21
C GLU A 99 5.10 11.59 15.96
N PRO A 100 4.10 12.49 16.02
CA PRO A 100 3.25 12.80 14.87
C PRO A 100 3.97 13.59 13.77
N LEU A 101 4.94 14.43 14.14
CA LEU A 101 5.59 15.36 13.23
C LEU A 101 6.30 14.67 12.05
N PRO A 102 7.13 13.62 12.24
CA PRO A 102 7.75 12.88 11.13
C PRO A 102 6.72 12.24 10.19
N ARG A 103 5.57 11.79 10.70
CA ARG A 103 4.49 11.20 9.90
C ARG A 103 3.69 12.23 9.12
N LEU A 104 3.59 13.46 9.61
CA LEU A 104 2.92 14.56 8.91
C LEU A 104 3.81 15.21 7.84
N ILE A 105 5.13 15.25 8.06
CA ILE A 105 6.10 15.80 7.10
C ILE A 105 6.37 14.79 5.97
N ALA A 106 6.39 13.50 6.26
CA ALA A 106 6.74 12.45 5.31
C ALA A 106 5.93 12.50 3.99
N PRO A 107 4.59 12.69 3.98
CA PRO A 107 3.82 12.80 2.74
C PRO A 107 4.27 13.95 1.83
N VAL A 108 4.65 15.07 2.43
CA VAL A 108 5.13 16.24 1.68
C VAL A 108 6.52 15.94 1.10
N ALA A 109 7.43 15.39 1.91
CA ALA A 109 8.80 15.08 1.50
C ALA A 109 8.81 14.01 0.39
N TYR A 110 8.19 12.86 0.62
CA TYR A 110 8.10 11.79 -0.37
C TYR A 110 7.27 12.21 -1.58
N GLY A 111 6.16 12.93 -1.38
CA GLY A 111 5.35 13.45 -2.47
C GLY A 111 6.14 14.36 -3.39
N LEU A 112 6.88 15.32 -2.83
CA LEU A 112 7.71 16.22 -3.62
C LEU A 112 8.77 15.45 -4.41
N ILE A 113 9.54 14.57 -3.74
CA ILE A 113 10.61 13.78 -4.37
C ILE A 113 10.05 12.91 -5.50
N PHE A 114 9.01 12.11 -5.23
CA PHE A 114 8.52 11.12 -6.19
C PHE A 114 7.67 11.73 -7.31
N ILE A 115 6.95 12.84 -7.06
CA ILE A 115 6.26 13.59 -8.12
C ILE A 115 7.28 14.25 -9.05
N LEU A 116 8.32 14.88 -8.51
CA LEU A 116 9.40 15.45 -9.33
C LEU A 116 10.12 14.37 -10.14
N LEU A 117 10.38 13.20 -9.53
CA LEU A 117 10.99 12.06 -10.21
C LEU A 117 10.08 11.51 -11.32
N SER A 118 8.78 11.43 -11.09
CA SER A 118 7.78 11.02 -12.09
C SER A 118 7.76 11.99 -13.29
N LEU A 119 7.80 13.30 -13.03
CA LEU A 119 7.86 14.33 -14.08
C LEU A 119 9.19 14.27 -14.83
N ALA A 120 10.32 14.11 -14.14
CA ALA A 120 11.66 14.05 -14.75
C ALA A 120 11.87 12.78 -15.59
N SER A 121 11.29 11.65 -15.18
CA SER A 121 11.43 10.36 -15.85
C SER A 121 10.62 10.23 -17.14
N LYS A 122 9.86 11.26 -17.52
CA LYS A 122 9.00 11.27 -18.73
C LYS A 122 8.09 10.04 -18.84
N GLY A 123 7.55 9.59 -17.71
CA GLY A 123 6.64 8.45 -17.64
C GLY A 123 7.29 7.12 -17.21
N GLY A 124 8.58 7.11 -16.85
CA GLY A 124 9.24 5.93 -16.29
C GLY A 124 8.69 5.53 -14.92
N LEU A 125 8.29 6.49 -14.10
CA LEU A 125 7.55 6.28 -12.86
C LEU A 125 6.11 6.75 -13.02
N GLY A 126 5.15 5.87 -12.71
CA GLY A 126 3.73 6.22 -12.77
C GLY A 126 3.35 7.32 -11.76
N MET A 127 2.60 8.34 -12.20
CA MET A 127 2.10 9.39 -11.30
C MET A 127 1.20 8.82 -10.18
N GLY A 128 0.53 7.69 -10.43
CA GLY A 128 -0.25 6.96 -9.43
C GLY A 128 0.61 6.42 -8.31
N ASP A 129 1.75 5.81 -8.66
CA ASP A 129 2.71 5.24 -7.72
C ASP A 129 3.37 6.33 -6.87
N ALA A 130 3.75 7.46 -7.48
CA ALA A 130 4.29 8.60 -6.76
C ALA A 130 3.32 9.13 -5.68
N LYS A 131 2.03 9.26 -6.03
CA LYS A 131 0.99 9.66 -5.08
C LYS A 131 0.77 8.60 -3.99
N LEU A 132 0.77 7.32 -4.35
CA LEU A 132 0.61 6.23 -3.39
C LEU A 132 1.75 6.22 -2.37
N ILE A 133 3.00 6.38 -2.82
CA ILE A 133 4.18 6.49 -1.95
C ILE A 133 4.03 7.66 -0.96
N ALA A 134 3.61 8.82 -1.45
CA ALA A 134 3.35 9.97 -0.59
C ALA A 134 2.29 9.67 0.47
N VAL A 135 1.19 9.02 0.10
CA VAL A 135 0.11 8.67 1.03
C VAL A 135 0.56 7.64 2.05
N LEU A 136 1.29 6.60 1.63
CA LEU A 136 1.79 5.56 2.53
C LEU A 136 2.76 6.11 3.57
N SER A 137 3.56 7.11 3.21
CA SER A 137 4.52 7.71 4.14
C SER A 137 3.87 8.38 5.35
N ALA A 138 2.58 8.77 5.29
CA ALA A 138 1.82 9.26 6.44
C ALA A 138 1.65 8.20 7.55
N PHE A 139 1.69 6.92 7.18
CA PHE A 139 1.58 5.81 8.14
C PHE A 139 2.93 5.36 8.68
N TYR A 140 3.94 5.32 7.81
CA TYR A 140 5.27 4.79 8.13
C TYR A 140 6.25 5.85 8.63
N GLY A 141 5.96 7.15 8.41
CA GLY A 141 6.93 8.21 8.65
C GLY A 141 8.10 8.17 7.66
N LEU A 142 9.15 8.95 7.94
CA LEU A 142 10.30 9.07 7.04
C LEU A 142 11.12 7.78 6.95
N THR A 143 11.50 7.22 8.08
CA THR A 143 12.38 6.03 8.15
C THR A 143 11.66 4.75 7.76
N GLY A 144 10.44 4.54 8.27
CA GLY A 144 9.64 3.36 7.95
C GLY A 144 9.27 3.29 6.47
N MET A 145 8.94 4.42 5.84
CA MET A 145 8.66 4.46 4.40
C MET A 145 9.91 4.15 3.57
N PHE A 146 11.09 4.62 3.99
CA PHE A 146 12.35 4.25 3.34
C PHE A 146 12.57 2.73 3.35
N SER A 147 12.36 2.08 4.50
CA SER A 147 12.47 0.62 4.62
C SER A 147 11.46 -0.12 3.75
N ALA A 148 10.22 0.36 3.68
CA ALA A 148 9.18 -0.20 2.82
C ALA A 148 9.55 -0.10 1.34
N LEU A 149 10.02 1.06 0.89
CA LEU A 149 10.45 1.28 -0.49
C LEU A 149 11.69 0.46 -0.84
N PHE A 150 12.65 0.34 0.07
CA PHE A 150 13.83 -0.49 -0.15
C PHE A 150 13.45 -1.96 -0.34
N ALA A 151 12.60 -2.50 0.53
CA ALA A 151 12.09 -3.87 0.40
C ALA A 151 11.27 -4.04 -0.90
N ALA A 152 10.38 -3.09 -1.22
CA ALA A 152 9.60 -3.11 -2.46
C ALA A 152 10.51 -3.10 -3.70
N SER A 153 11.56 -2.29 -3.71
CA SER A 153 12.51 -2.22 -4.83
C SER A 153 13.27 -3.53 -5.04
N LEU A 154 13.66 -4.21 -3.95
CA LEU A 154 14.29 -5.53 -4.05
C LEU A 154 13.34 -6.59 -4.61
N ILE A 155 12.08 -6.58 -4.17
CA ILE A 155 11.05 -7.51 -4.65
C ILE A 155 10.79 -7.25 -6.14
N GLU A 156 10.60 -5.98 -6.54
CA GLU A 156 10.36 -5.60 -7.93
C GLU A 156 11.53 -5.97 -8.83
N CYS A 157 12.77 -5.75 -8.37
CA CYS A 157 13.97 -6.15 -9.08
C CYS A 157 14.01 -7.67 -9.31
N ALA A 158 13.72 -8.47 -8.27
CA ALA A 158 13.69 -9.92 -8.38
C ALA A 158 12.58 -10.41 -9.34
N LEU A 159 11.38 -9.82 -9.26
CA LEU A 159 10.27 -10.13 -10.16
C LEU A 159 10.60 -9.76 -11.61
N SER A 160 11.18 -8.58 -11.82
CA SER A 160 11.59 -8.10 -13.16
C SER A 160 12.64 -8.99 -13.79
N LEU A 161 13.64 -9.43 -13.01
CA LEU A 161 14.66 -10.39 -13.49
C LEU A 161 14.04 -11.74 -13.84
N MET A 162 13.11 -12.23 -13.02
CA MET A 162 12.41 -13.50 -13.29
C MET A 162 11.58 -13.44 -14.57
N VAL A 163 10.84 -12.34 -14.77
CA VAL A 163 10.04 -12.13 -15.98
C VAL A 163 10.94 -11.97 -17.20
N LEU A 164 12.02 -11.21 -17.09
CA LEU A 164 13.00 -11.04 -18.17
C LEU A 164 13.63 -12.38 -18.58
N ALA A 165 14.01 -13.22 -17.62
CA ALA A 165 14.57 -14.55 -17.88
C ALA A 165 13.59 -15.45 -18.64
N ARG A 166 12.28 -15.33 -18.38
CA ARG A 166 11.23 -16.12 -19.04
C ARG A 166 10.81 -15.57 -20.40
N THR A 167 10.62 -14.26 -20.51
CA THR A 167 10.03 -13.63 -21.69
C THR A 167 11.06 -13.10 -22.67
N LYS A 168 12.31 -12.88 -22.22
CA LYS A 168 13.40 -12.22 -22.97
C LYS A 168 12.99 -10.86 -23.56
N ASN A 169 11.96 -10.23 -22.99
CA ASN A 169 11.41 -8.96 -23.46
C ASN A 169 11.56 -7.89 -22.38
N LEU A 170 12.41 -6.89 -22.64
CA LEU A 170 12.67 -5.76 -21.75
C LEU A 170 11.50 -4.76 -21.62
N ARG A 171 10.49 -4.87 -22.49
CA ARG A 171 9.34 -3.96 -22.50
C ARG A 171 8.14 -4.47 -21.71
N THR A 172 8.29 -5.57 -20.96
CA THR A 172 7.20 -6.11 -20.14
C THR A 172 7.03 -5.22 -18.90
N GLU A 173 5.96 -4.45 -18.87
CA GLU A 173 5.61 -3.63 -17.71
C GLU A 173 5.01 -4.50 -16.62
N LEU A 174 5.54 -4.40 -15.39
CA LEU A 174 5.01 -5.03 -14.20
C LEU A 174 4.25 -4.01 -13.36
N PRO A 175 3.14 -4.41 -12.71
CA PRO A 175 2.45 -3.53 -11.76
C PRO A 175 3.33 -3.36 -10.50
N PHE A 176 3.66 -2.11 -10.14
CA PHE A 176 4.55 -1.80 -9.02
C PHE A 176 3.85 -1.84 -7.66
N VAL A 177 2.53 -1.59 -7.61
CA VAL A 177 1.77 -1.52 -6.35
C VAL A 177 1.81 -2.83 -5.54
N PRO A 178 1.74 -4.05 -6.14
CA PRO A 178 1.91 -5.29 -5.39
C PRO A 178 3.26 -5.40 -4.68
N ALA A 179 4.35 -4.93 -5.28
CA ALA A 179 5.67 -4.92 -4.65
C ALA A 179 5.71 -3.91 -3.49
N ILE A 180 5.07 -2.74 -3.64
CA ILE A 180 4.92 -1.77 -2.54
C ILE A 180 4.13 -2.39 -1.37
N GLU A 181 3.05 -3.12 -1.62
CA GLU A 181 2.26 -3.77 -0.57
C GLU A 181 3.09 -4.80 0.20
N LEU A 182 3.84 -5.65 -0.48
CA LEU A 182 4.75 -6.60 0.16
C LEU A 182 5.87 -5.90 0.94
N GLY A 183 6.46 -4.85 0.37
CA GLY A 183 7.46 -4.03 1.04
C GLY A 183 6.92 -3.34 2.31
N ALA A 184 5.68 -2.86 2.25
CA ALA A 184 4.98 -2.27 3.37
C ALA A 184 4.74 -3.29 4.50
N ILE A 185 4.37 -4.53 4.16
CA ILE A 185 4.22 -5.62 5.13
C ILE A 185 5.57 -5.95 5.78
N ILE A 186 6.65 -6.07 5.01
CA ILE A 186 7.99 -6.34 5.52
C ILE A 186 8.46 -5.22 6.46
N ALA A 187 8.27 -3.97 6.06
CA ALA A 187 8.63 -2.82 6.89
C ALA A 187 7.88 -2.79 8.22
N LEU A 188 6.63 -3.26 8.25
CA LEU A 188 5.86 -3.38 9.49
C LEU A 188 6.55 -4.31 10.50
N PHE A 189 7.15 -5.41 10.03
CA PHE A 189 7.91 -6.33 10.90
C PHE A 189 9.27 -5.75 11.33
N TRP A 190 9.86 -4.84 10.55
CA TRP A 190 11.14 -4.19 10.90
C TRP A 190 10.96 -3.01 11.87
N MET A 191 9.75 -2.47 11.99
CA MET A 191 9.42 -1.40 12.95
C MET A 191 9.10 -1.94 14.36
N ILE A 192 9.16 -3.25 14.56
CA ILE A 192 8.98 -3.97 15.82
C ILE A 192 10.31 -4.14 16.52
#